data_288c79b1789f8e659fc34caed1850f4a
#
_entry.id   288c79b1789f8e659fc34caed1850f4a
#
_cell.length_a   1.000
_cell.length_b   1.000
_cell.length_c   1.000
_cell.angle_alpha   90.00
_cell.angle_beta   90.00
_cell.angle_gamma   90.00
#
_symmetry.space_group_name_H-M   'P 1'
#
loop_
_entity.id
_entity.type
_entity.pdbx_description
1 polymer ?
#
loop_
_entity_poly.entity_id
_entity_poly.type
_entity_poly.pdbx_seq_one_letter_code
_entity_poly.pdbx_strand_id
1 'polypeptide(L)'
;MLFRSLLFCSPSNPTGSVYSPEQVKEIGEWALANGIWVITDEIYEHLLYDGAKAVSMPVAVPGLKDKCIILNGVAKTYAMTGWRVGWMIGPKDVIKAATNLQSHLSSNVSNISQRAAIAAVSGDLKAVHEMGIAFDRRRKLIVKMLNEIPGVECPTPTGAFYVYPSVKGVLGKEIRGKRPQTSAELATLILDEVEVAAVPGEAFGPSGYLRFSYALGDEDIVEGITRVKNLLSEAK
;
A
#
# COMPACT_ATOMS: atom_id res chain seq x y z
N MET A 1 18.17 20.60 -11.63
CA MET A 1 17.17 19.82 -10.90
C MET A 1 17.85 19.19 -9.67
N LEU A 2 17.20 19.25 -8.50
CA LEU A 2 17.82 18.86 -7.22
C LEU A 2 17.74 17.34 -6.92
N PHE A 3 16.85 16.60 -7.58
CA PHE A 3 16.71 15.15 -7.39
C PHE A 3 17.00 14.37 -8.67
N ARG A 4 17.43 13.12 -8.53
CA ARG A 4 17.88 12.23 -9.63
C ARG A 4 17.02 11.00 -9.83
N SER A 5 16.13 10.72 -8.91
CA SER A 5 15.25 9.56 -8.94
C SER A 5 13.86 9.91 -8.43
N LEU A 6 12.85 9.26 -9.00
CA LEU A 6 11.47 9.25 -8.57
C LEU A 6 11.18 7.86 -7.99
N LEU A 7 10.71 7.81 -6.74
CA LEU A 7 10.11 6.60 -6.18
C LEU A 7 8.60 6.67 -6.44
N PHE A 8 8.09 5.73 -7.21
CA PHE A 8 6.71 5.68 -7.66
C PHE A 8 6.05 4.39 -7.14
N CYS A 9 4.86 4.48 -6.59
CA CYS A 9 4.11 3.34 -6.07
C CYS A 9 2.65 3.41 -6.53
N SER A 10 2.25 2.47 -7.39
CA SER A 10 0.86 2.37 -7.89
C SER A 10 0.49 0.91 -8.18
N PRO A 11 -0.54 0.37 -7.52
CA PRO A 11 -1.38 0.95 -6.44
C PRO A 11 -0.58 1.34 -5.19
N SER A 12 -1.01 2.41 -4.52
CA SER A 12 -0.21 3.05 -3.46
C SER A 12 -0.45 2.46 -2.07
N ASN A 13 0.60 2.32 -1.31
CA ASN A 13 0.59 2.23 0.14
C ASN A 13 1.08 3.60 0.67
N PRO A 14 0.28 4.37 1.44
CA PRO A 14 -0.85 3.93 2.28
C PRO A 14 -2.25 4.16 1.69
N THR A 15 -2.41 4.90 0.59
CA THR A 15 -3.69 5.50 0.19
C THR A 15 -4.62 4.55 -0.57
N GLY A 16 -4.08 3.48 -1.16
CA GLY A 16 -4.82 2.64 -2.09
C GLY A 16 -5.19 3.32 -3.41
N SER A 17 -4.60 4.48 -3.71
CA SER A 17 -4.81 5.19 -4.97
C SER A 17 -4.11 4.47 -6.12
N VAL A 18 -4.74 4.48 -7.29
CA VAL A 18 -4.19 3.93 -8.53
C VAL A 18 -4.07 5.05 -9.55
N TYR A 19 -2.89 5.26 -10.10
CA TYR A 19 -2.70 6.15 -11.23
C TYR A 19 -3.22 5.48 -12.52
N SER A 20 -3.97 6.21 -13.34
CA SER A 20 -4.42 5.70 -14.63
C SER A 20 -3.25 5.42 -15.57
N PRO A 21 -3.41 4.55 -16.60
CA PRO A 21 -2.38 4.33 -17.60
C PRO A 21 -1.87 5.62 -18.25
N GLU A 22 -2.76 6.60 -18.49
CA GLU A 22 -2.43 7.90 -19.05
C GLU A 22 -1.55 8.71 -18.09
N GLN A 23 -1.91 8.76 -16.80
CA GLN A 23 -1.12 9.44 -15.77
C GLN A 23 0.27 8.78 -15.60
N VAL A 24 0.33 7.44 -15.59
CA VAL A 24 1.61 6.71 -15.54
C VAL A 24 2.48 7.08 -16.73
N LYS A 25 1.89 7.16 -17.94
CA LYS A 25 2.58 7.56 -19.14
C LYS A 25 3.10 9.00 -19.04
N GLU A 26 2.29 9.97 -18.66
CA GLU A 26 2.67 11.37 -18.49
C GLU A 26 3.84 11.53 -17.51
N ILE A 27 3.77 10.86 -16.35
CA ILE A 27 4.82 10.88 -15.33
C ILE A 27 6.11 10.27 -15.89
N GLY A 28 6.00 9.14 -16.59
CA GLY A 28 7.14 8.47 -17.18
C GLY A 28 7.80 9.26 -18.31
N GLU A 29 7.03 9.89 -19.19
CA GLU A 29 7.53 10.76 -20.25
C GLU A 29 8.23 11.99 -19.68
N TRP A 30 7.68 12.58 -18.62
CA TRP A 30 8.33 13.66 -17.88
C TRP A 30 9.66 13.22 -17.26
N ALA A 31 9.70 12.05 -16.61
CA ALA A 31 10.92 11.51 -16.04
C ALA A 31 12.00 11.26 -17.10
N LEU A 32 11.61 10.69 -18.25
CA LEU A 32 12.49 10.44 -19.39
C LEU A 32 13.06 11.75 -19.93
N ALA A 33 12.22 12.76 -20.20
CA ALA A 33 12.63 14.06 -20.73
C ALA A 33 13.60 14.81 -19.80
N ASN A 34 13.49 14.59 -18.49
CA ASN A 34 14.35 15.23 -17.49
C ASN A 34 15.53 14.34 -17.04
N GLY A 35 15.72 13.16 -17.64
CA GLY A 35 16.83 12.27 -17.32
C GLY A 35 16.76 11.63 -15.93
N ILE A 36 15.56 11.55 -15.34
CA ILE A 36 15.31 11.04 -13.98
C ILE A 36 15.16 9.53 -14.00
N TRP A 37 15.81 8.86 -13.07
CA TRP A 37 15.55 7.45 -12.78
C TRP A 37 14.19 7.24 -12.16
N VAL A 38 13.50 6.16 -12.52
CA VAL A 38 12.25 5.75 -11.86
C VAL A 38 12.46 4.42 -11.14
N ILE A 39 12.11 4.38 -9.86
CA ILE A 39 11.98 3.14 -9.10
C ILE A 39 10.49 2.96 -8.88
N THR A 40 9.88 1.97 -9.53
CA THR A 40 8.44 1.71 -9.44
C THR A 40 8.17 0.48 -8.60
N ASP A 41 7.36 0.65 -7.54
CA ASP A 41 6.85 -0.44 -6.72
C ASP A 41 5.47 -0.84 -7.24
N GLU A 42 5.39 -2.03 -7.84
CA GLU A 42 4.20 -2.56 -8.49
C GLU A 42 3.61 -3.77 -7.72
N ILE A 43 3.97 -3.93 -6.44
CA ILE A 43 3.61 -5.10 -5.62
C ILE A 43 2.10 -5.35 -5.50
N TYR A 44 1.26 -4.32 -5.75
CA TYR A 44 -0.21 -4.40 -5.67
C TYR A 44 -0.90 -4.43 -7.04
N GLU A 45 -0.18 -4.67 -8.14
CA GLU A 45 -0.68 -4.57 -9.53
C GLU A 45 -1.96 -5.36 -9.83
N HIS A 46 -2.22 -6.45 -9.11
CA HIS A 46 -3.41 -7.29 -9.25
C HIS A 46 -4.52 -6.99 -8.24
N LEU A 47 -4.30 -6.07 -7.31
CA LEU A 47 -5.29 -5.68 -6.31
C LEU A 47 -5.94 -4.35 -6.72
N LEU A 48 -6.91 -4.45 -7.63
CA LEU A 48 -7.55 -3.33 -8.30
C LEU A 48 -9.07 -3.45 -8.19
N TYR A 49 -9.76 -2.32 -8.07
CA TYR A 49 -11.21 -2.26 -7.90
C TYR A 49 -11.83 -1.22 -8.84
N ASP A 50 -13.15 -1.30 -9.03
CA ASP A 50 -13.95 -0.33 -9.79
C ASP A 50 -13.44 -0.11 -11.24
N GLY A 51 -12.89 -1.15 -11.86
CA GLY A 51 -12.36 -1.08 -13.22
C GLY A 51 -11.03 -0.33 -13.36
N ALA A 52 -10.36 0.02 -12.25
CA ALA A 52 -9.01 0.58 -12.29
C ALA A 52 -8.05 -0.37 -13.01
N LYS A 53 -7.07 0.20 -13.70
CA LYS A 53 -6.06 -0.55 -14.47
C LYS A 53 -4.67 -0.12 -14.03
N ALA A 54 -3.84 -1.08 -13.66
CA ALA A 54 -2.41 -0.86 -13.48
C ALA A 54 -1.69 -1.09 -14.81
N VAL A 55 -0.64 -0.32 -15.04
CA VAL A 55 0.31 -0.52 -16.13
C VAL A 55 1.71 -0.33 -15.58
N SER A 56 2.63 -1.23 -15.94
CA SER A 56 4.03 -1.10 -15.56
C SER A 56 4.66 0.12 -16.24
N MET A 57 5.43 0.89 -15.49
CA MET A 57 6.06 2.13 -15.97
C MET A 57 6.84 1.96 -17.28
N PRO A 58 7.76 0.97 -17.44
CA PRO A 58 8.50 0.80 -18.70
C PRO A 58 7.65 0.20 -19.82
N VAL A 59 6.46 -0.34 -19.53
CA VAL A 59 5.49 -0.74 -20.56
C VAL A 59 4.76 0.49 -21.09
N ALA A 60 4.36 1.41 -20.21
CA ALA A 60 3.74 2.66 -20.59
C ALA A 60 4.71 3.58 -21.35
N VAL A 61 6.00 3.59 -20.96
CA VAL A 61 7.06 4.43 -21.55
C VAL A 61 8.31 3.58 -21.84
N PRO A 62 8.37 2.88 -22.99
CA PRO A 62 9.49 1.99 -23.33
C PRO A 62 10.87 2.66 -23.36
N GLY A 63 10.93 3.97 -23.58
CA GLY A 63 12.18 4.75 -23.52
C GLY A 63 12.84 4.80 -22.14
N LEU A 64 12.09 4.47 -21.07
CA LEU A 64 12.61 4.41 -19.70
C LEU A 64 13.34 3.11 -19.35
N LYS A 65 13.35 2.08 -20.20
CA LYS A 65 13.89 0.74 -19.88
C LYS A 65 15.30 0.75 -19.28
N ASP A 66 16.12 1.72 -19.68
CA ASP A 66 17.52 1.83 -19.22
C ASP A 66 17.67 2.76 -17.98
N LYS A 67 16.56 3.31 -17.48
CA LYS A 67 16.50 4.17 -16.28
C LYS A 67 15.32 3.83 -15.36
N CYS A 68 14.71 2.66 -15.53
CA CYS A 68 13.60 2.21 -14.69
C CYS A 68 13.97 0.93 -13.94
N ILE A 69 13.60 0.89 -12.67
CA ILE A 69 13.74 -0.28 -11.80
C ILE A 69 12.34 -0.63 -11.33
N ILE A 70 11.90 -1.85 -11.63
CA ILE A 70 10.63 -2.40 -11.14
C ILE A 70 10.91 -3.22 -9.89
N LEU A 71 10.14 -2.98 -8.83
CA LEU A 71 10.09 -3.80 -7.63
C LEU A 71 8.74 -4.52 -7.59
N ASN A 72 8.76 -5.84 -7.40
CA ASN A 72 7.55 -6.64 -7.29
C ASN A 72 7.83 -7.92 -6.49
N GLY A 73 6.82 -8.76 -6.27
CA GLY A 73 6.99 -10.00 -5.52
C GLY A 73 5.68 -10.78 -5.33
N VAL A 74 5.79 -11.93 -4.71
CA VAL A 74 4.64 -12.82 -4.47
C VAL A 74 3.83 -12.46 -3.20
N ALA A 75 4.36 -11.57 -2.37
CA ALA A 75 3.84 -11.34 -1.02
C ALA A 75 2.38 -10.87 -0.98
N LYS A 76 1.95 -10.06 -1.95
CA LYS A 76 0.63 -9.41 -1.94
C LYS A 76 -0.35 -10.11 -2.89
N THR A 77 -0.04 -10.13 -4.17
CA THR A 77 -0.87 -10.79 -5.20
C THR A 77 -1.23 -12.23 -4.83
N TYR A 78 -0.28 -13.00 -4.32
CA TYR A 78 -0.47 -14.43 -4.04
C TYR A 78 -0.64 -14.73 -2.54
N ALA A 79 -0.85 -13.72 -1.69
CA ALA A 79 -0.96 -13.87 -0.22
C ALA A 79 0.22 -14.65 0.41
N MET A 80 1.43 -14.48 -0.13
CA MET A 80 2.63 -15.22 0.23
C MET A 80 3.61 -14.38 1.06
N THR A 81 3.12 -13.61 2.03
CA THR A 81 3.97 -12.71 2.85
C THR A 81 5.06 -13.46 3.62
N GLY A 82 4.77 -14.65 4.14
CA GLY A 82 5.69 -15.49 4.92
C GLY A 82 6.80 -16.13 4.07
N TRP A 83 6.64 -16.23 2.76
CA TRP A 83 7.62 -16.85 1.87
C TRP A 83 8.82 -15.98 1.57
N ARG A 84 8.72 -14.67 1.80
CA ARG A 84 9.81 -13.69 1.67
C ARG A 84 10.47 -13.68 0.29
N VAL A 85 9.68 -13.63 -0.79
CA VAL A 85 10.19 -13.57 -2.17
C VAL A 85 9.71 -12.31 -2.86
N GLY A 86 10.65 -11.54 -3.36
CA GLY A 86 10.46 -10.41 -4.26
C GLY A 86 11.55 -10.42 -5.32
N TRP A 87 11.38 -9.58 -6.32
CA TRP A 87 12.35 -9.40 -7.40
C TRP A 87 12.49 -7.96 -7.80
N MET A 88 13.61 -7.68 -8.44
CA MET A 88 13.92 -6.42 -9.06
C MET A 88 14.21 -6.63 -10.54
N ILE A 89 13.60 -5.84 -11.41
CA ILE A 89 13.84 -5.86 -12.86
C ILE A 89 14.36 -4.48 -13.25
N GLY A 90 15.47 -4.45 -14.01
CA GLY A 90 16.08 -3.20 -14.42
C GLY A 90 17.34 -3.37 -15.27
N PRO A 91 18.12 -2.31 -15.50
CA PRO A 91 19.37 -2.37 -16.26
C PRO A 91 20.37 -3.35 -15.66
N LYS A 92 21.12 -4.04 -16.53
CA LYS A 92 22.02 -5.14 -16.13
C LYS A 92 23.09 -4.74 -15.11
N ASP A 93 23.64 -3.55 -15.23
CA ASP A 93 24.65 -3.01 -14.31
C ASP A 93 24.10 -2.77 -12.92
N VAL A 94 22.88 -2.22 -12.83
CA VAL A 94 22.16 -2.02 -11.56
C VAL A 94 21.83 -3.37 -10.93
N ILE A 95 21.28 -4.32 -11.71
CA ILE A 95 20.97 -5.66 -11.21
C ILE A 95 22.22 -6.38 -10.71
N LYS A 96 23.34 -6.28 -11.44
CA LYS A 96 24.62 -6.85 -11.02
C LYS A 96 25.11 -6.26 -9.69
N ALA A 97 25.03 -4.94 -9.54
CA ALA A 97 25.42 -4.26 -8.30
C ALA A 97 24.53 -4.68 -7.12
N ALA A 98 23.21 -4.74 -7.32
CA ALA A 98 22.24 -5.20 -6.31
C ALA A 98 22.47 -6.67 -5.93
N THR A 99 22.75 -7.55 -6.89
CA THR A 99 23.08 -8.96 -6.63
C THR A 99 24.33 -9.10 -5.76
N ASN A 100 25.38 -8.34 -6.07
CA ASN A 100 26.61 -8.33 -5.28
C ASN A 100 26.31 -7.85 -3.84
N LEU A 101 25.57 -6.75 -3.69
CA LEU A 101 25.21 -6.23 -2.37
C LEU A 101 24.39 -7.25 -1.58
N GLN A 102 23.38 -7.86 -2.20
CA GLN A 102 22.56 -8.88 -1.54
C GLN A 102 23.37 -10.10 -1.12
N SER A 103 24.33 -10.55 -1.92
CA SER A 103 25.18 -11.71 -1.60
C SER A 103 25.97 -11.50 -0.30
N HIS A 104 26.35 -10.27 0.01
CA HIS A 104 27.05 -9.90 1.25
C HIS A 104 26.14 -9.61 2.44
N LEU A 105 24.91 -9.14 2.19
CA LEU A 105 23.97 -8.77 3.25
C LEU A 105 23.13 -9.95 3.77
N SER A 106 22.54 -10.73 2.86
CA SER A 106 21.55 -11.76 3.22
C SER A 106 21.64 -13.04 2.40
N SER A 107 22.59 -13.14 1.49
CA SER A 107 22.67 -14.23 0.50
C SER A 107 21.43 -14.31 -0.38
N ASN A 108 21.16 -15.48 -0.97
CA ASN A 108 19.99 -15.68 -1.83
C ASN A 108 18.73 -16.00 -1.03
N VAL A 109 17.57 -15.80 -1.65
CA VAL A 109 16.29 -16.27 -1.15
C VAL A 109 16.28 -17.79 -1.02
N SER A 110 15.61 -18.33 -0.01
CA SER A 110 15.45 -19.79 0.18
C SER A 110 14.99 -20.50 -1.11
N ASN A 111 15.66 -21.58 -1.47
CA ASN A 111 15.32 -22.35 -2.66
C ASN A 111 13.89 -22.88 -2.65
N ILE A 112 13.38 -23.26 -1.47
CA ILE A 112 11.98 -23.70 -1.29
C ILE A 112 11.03 -22.55 -1.63
N SER A 113 11.31 -21.36 -1.10
CA SER A 113 10.51 -20.15 -1.38
C SER A 113 10.55 -19.77 -2.87
N GLN A 114 11.70 -19.90 -3.53
CA GLN A 114 11.81 -19.65 -4.97
C GLN A 114 10.97 -20.64 -5.78
N ARG A 115 10.93 -21.93 -5.40
CA ARG A 115 10.10 -22.95 -6.07
C ARG A 115 8.60 -22.62 -5.88
N ALA A 116 8.20 -22.23 -4.68
CA ALA A 116 6.84 -21.79 -4.42
C ALA A 116 6.47 -20.54 -5.24
N ALA A 117 7.38 -19.56 -5.34
CA ALA A 117 7.18 -18.37 -6.17
C ALA A 117 7.04 -18.71 -7.66
N ILE A 118 7.85 -19.62 -8.19
CA ILE A 118 7.72 -20.10 -9.58
C ILE A 118 6.32 -20.70 -9.80
N ALA A 119 5.85 -21.57 -8.90
CA ALA A 119 4.51 -22.14 -9.01
C ALA A 119 3.41 -21.06 -9.00
N ALA A 120 3.55 -20.05 -8.15
CA ALA A 120 2.60 -18.94 -8.06
C ALA A 120 2.54 -18.12 -9.36
N VAL A 121 3.68 -17.69 -9.89
CA VAL A 121 3.73 -16.81 -11.09
C VAL A 121 3.49 -17.57 -12.40
N SER A 122 3.65 -18.90 -12.39
CA SER A 122 3.37 -19.74 -13.56
C SER A 122 1.95 -20.33 -13.55
N GLY A 123 1.22 -20.18 -12.45
CA GLY A 123 -0.15 -20.65 -12.29
C GLY A 123 -1.17 -19.67 -12.90
N ASP A 124 -2.44 -20.04 -12.76
CA ASP A 124 -3.52 -19.12 -13.10
C ASP A 124 -3.77 -18.07 -11.99
N LEU A 125 -4.53 -17.05 -12.29
CA LEU A 125 -4.91 -16.00 -11.35
C LEU A 125 -6.28 -16.25 -10.68
N LYS A 126 -6.83 -17.44 -10.75
CA LYS A 126 -8.18 -17.72 -10.23
C LYS A 126 -8.29 -17.41 -8.74
N ALA A 127 -7.37 -17.91 -7.92
CA ALA A 127 -7.34 -17.62 -6.49
C ALA A 127 -7.14 -16.12 -6.18
N VAL A 128 -6.36 -15.42 -7.01
CA VAL A 128 -6.17 -13.96 -6.91
C VAL A 128 -7.47 -13.21 -7.17
N HIS A 129 -8.23 -13.61 -8.19
CA HIS A 129 -9.54 -13.03 -8.49
C HIS A 129 -10.56 -13.30 -7.38
N GLU A 130 -10.63 -14.53 -6.86
CA GLU A 130 -11.51 -14.88 -5.75
C GLU A 130 -11.18 -14.06 -4.49
N MET A 131 -9.91 -13.89 -4.16
CA MET A 131 -9.44 -13.03 -3.09
C MET A 131 -9.81 -11.57 -3.34
N GLY A 132 -9.68 -11.09 -4.59
CA GLY A 132 -10.05 -9.73 -5.02
C GLY A 132 -11.52 -9.41 -4.74
N ILE A 133 -12.45 -10.37 -4.95
CA ILE A 133 -13.88 -10.22 -4.63
C ILE A 133 -14.06 -10.01 -3.12
N ALA A 134 -13.37 -10.78 -2.29
CA ALA A 134 -13.44 -10.63 -0.83
C ALA A 134 -12.86 -9.27 -0.39
N PHE A 135 -11.75 -8.84 -0.96
CA PHE A 135 -11.17 -7.53 -0.68
C PHE A 135 -12.07 -6.37 -1.10
N ASP A 136 -12.73 -6.45 -2.25
CA ASP A 136 -13.66 -5.39 -2.68
C ASP A 136 -14.87 -5.26 -1.72
N ARG A 137 -15.43 -6.37 -1.24
CA ARG A 137 -16.48 -6.37 -0.23
C ARG A 137 -16.01 -5.72 1.06
N ARG A 138 -14.82 -6.11 1.57
CA ARG A 138 -14.22 -5.58 2.80
C ARG A 138 -13.86 -4.09 2.68
N ARG A 139 -13.35 -3.69 1.53
CA ARG A 139 -13.08 -2.29 1.19
C ARG A 139 -14.32 -1.42 1.35
N LYS A 140 -15.43 -1.83 0.74
CA LYS A 140 -16.71 -1.13 0.81
C LYS A 140 -17.24 -1.06 2.24
N LEU A 141 -17.11 -2.16 2.97
CA LEU A 141 -17.54 -2.25 4.37
C LEU A 141 -16.76 -1.28 5.26
N ILE A 142 -15.41 -1.33 5.25
CA ILE A 142 -14.58 -0.50 6.12
C ILE A 142 -14.72 0.99 5.78
N VAL A 143 -14.79 1.36 4.49
CA VAL A 143 -15.02 2.76 4.07
C VAL A 143 -16.35 3.29 4.60
N LYS A 144 -17.43 2.50 4.47
CA LYS A 144 -18.74 2.86 5.01
C LYS A 144 -18.66 3.10 6.50
N MET A 145 -18.12 2.15 7.28
CA MET A 145 -18.06 2.23 8.74
C MET A 145 -17.22 3.40 9.24
N LEU A 146 -16.07 3.69 8.58
CA LEU A 146 -15.22 4.82 8.96
C LEU A 146 -15.89 6.17 8.67
N ASN A 147 -16.61 6.30 7.57
CA ASN A 147 -17.37 7.53 7.25
C ASN A 147 -18.60 7.76 8.14
N GLU A 148 -19.00 6.79 8.95
CA GLU A 148 -20.03 6.97 9.99
C GLU A 148 -19.46 7.60 11.27
N ILE A 149 -18.15 7.79 11.39
CA ILE A 149 -17.49 8.35 12.56
C ILE A 149 -17.39 9.88 12.41
N PRO A 150 -17.98 10.69 13.32
CA PRO A 150 -17.88 12.14 13.23
C PRO A 150 -16.44 12.64 13.24
N GLY A 151 -16.07 13.45 12.25
CA GLY A 151 -14.72 14.01 12.11
C GLY A 151 -13.71 13.09 11.40
N VAL A 152 -14.16 11.95 10.87
CA VAL A 152 -13.38 11.04 10.04
C VAL A 152 -13.89 11.12 8.61
N GLU A 153 -12.97 11.23 7.63
CA GLU A 153 -13.27 11.23 6.20
C GLU A 153 -12.41 10.18 5.51
N CYS A 154 -13.04 9.15 4.98
CA CYS A 154 -12.38 8.03 4.32
C CYS A 154 -12.70 7.98 2.83
N PRO A 155 -11.78 8.41 1.94
CA PRO A 155 -11.91 8.20 0.52
C PRO A 155 -11.92 6.71 0.17
N THR A 156 -12.70 6.35 -0.87
CA THR A 156 -12.73 4.96 -1.36
C THR A 156 -11.46 4.67 -2.17
N PRO A 157 -10.58 3.75 -1.74
CA PRO A 157 -9.40 3.39 -2.51
C PRO A 157 -9.77 2.57 -3.74
N THR A 158 -8.99 2.67 -4.82
CA THR A 158 -9.17 1.92 -6.06
C THR A 158 -8.17 0.77 -6.23
N GLY A 159 -7.26 0.57 -5.27
CA GLY A 159 -6.31 -0.53 -5.26
C GLY A 159 -5.75 -0.86 -3.88
N ALA A 160 -4.84 -1.83 -3.83
CA ALA A 160 -4.23 -2.37 -2.62
C ALA A 160 -5.27 -2.95 -1.63
N PHE A 161 -4.96 -2.97 -0.34
CA PHE A 161 -5.88 -3.40 0.74
C PHE A 161 -5.80 -2.48 1.97
N TYR A 162 -5.64 -1.17 1.72
CA TYR A 162 -5.57 -0.14 2.75
C TYR A 162 -6.64 0.92 2.54
N VAL A 163 -7.13 1.47 3.65
CA VAL A 163 -7.82 2.75 3.69
C VAL A 163 -6.98 3.76 4.45
N TYR A 164 -7.07 5.02 4.06
CA TYR A 164 -6.26 6.11 4.63
C TYR A 164 -7.14 7.31 4.98
N PRO A 165 -8.05 7.14 5.99
CA PRO A 165 -8.95 8.20 6.41
C PRO A 165 -8.20 9.39 7.00
N SER A 166 -8.71 10.59 6.73
CA SER A 166 -8.43 11.79 7.49
C SER A 166 -9.12 11.72 8.84
N VAL A 167 -8.36 11.97 9.90
CA VAL A 167 -8.85 12.05 11.29
C VAL A 167 -8.70 13.46 11.87
N LYS A 168 -8.47 14.44 10.99
CA LYS A 168 -8.25 15.86 11.40
C LYS A 168 -9.38 16.44 12.23
N GLY A 169 -10.63 16.01 11.96
CA GLY A 169 -11.79 16.44 12.73
C GLY A 169 -11.90 15.84 14.13
N VAL A 170 -10.98 14.92 14.50
CA VAL A 170 -10.91 14.29 15.83
C VAL A 170 -9.74 14.85 16.64
N LEU A 171 -8.64 15.22 15.98
CA LEU A 171 -7.45 15.74 16.66
C LEU A 171 -7.74 17.00 17.48
N GLY A 172 -7.09 17.12 18.64
CA GLY A 172 -7.28 18.22 19.59
C GLY A 172 -8.53 18.11 20.48
N LYS A 173 -9.43 17.17 20.20
CA LYS A 173 -10.58 16.88 21.04
C LYS A 173 -10.20 15.99 22.22
N GLU A 174 -10.96 16.10 23.30
CA GLU A 174 -10.78 15.28 24.48
C GLU A 174 -11.49 13.93 24.32
N ILE A 175 -10.75 12.85 24.52
CA ILE A 175 -11.23 11.46 24.48
C ILE A 175 -10.70 10.77 25.73
N ARG A 176 -11.57 10.38 26.64
CA ARG A 176 -11.22 9.72 27.92
C ARG A 176 -10.11 10.47 28.70
N GLY A 177 -10.21 11.81 28.76
CA GLY A 177 -9.24 12.66 29.47
C GLY A 177 -7.90 12.88 28.75
N LYS A 178 -7.71 12.36 27.53
CA LYS A 178 -6.53 12.57 26.69
C LYS A 178 -6.90 13.44 25.49
N ARG A 179 -5.96 14.28 24.99
CA ARG A 179 -6.16 15.18 23.84
C ARG A 179 -5.11 14.94 22.77
N PRO A 180 -5.23 13.92 21.93
CA PRO A 180 -4.27 13.65 20.90
C PRO A 180 -4.18 14.81 19.89
N GLN A 181 -2.99 15.37 19.70
CA GLN A 181 -2.72 16.49 18.78
C GLN A 181 -2.21 15.98 17.42
N THR A 182 -1.70 14.75 17.37
CA THR A 182 -1.11 14.13 16.20
C THR A 182 -1.76 12.77 15.90
N SER A 183 -1.60 12.28 14.67
CA SER A 183 -2.08 10.93 14.33
C SER A 183 -1.33 9.85 15.10
N ALA A 184 -0.06 10.09 15.45
CA ALA A 184 0.74 9.16 16.24
C ALA A 184 0.16 9.01 17.66
N GLU A 185 -0.18 10.13 18.30
CA GLU A 185 -0.83 10.12 19.62
C GLU A 185 -2.22 9.46 19.57
N LEU A 186 -2.99 9.74 18.50
CA LEU A 186 -4.30 9.12 18.31
C LEU A 186 -4.19 7.61 18.05
N ALA A 187 -3.23 7.16 17.25
CA ALA A 187 -2.98 5.74 17.00
C ALA A 187 -2.60 5.00 18.29
N THR A 188 -1.76 5.61 19.14
CA THR A 188 -1.41 5.09 20.47
C THR A 188 -2.65 5.00 21.35
N LEU A 189 -3.46 6.06 21.41
CA LEU A 189 -4.70 6.06 22.19
C LEU A 189 -5.66 4.94 21.75
N ILE A 190 -5.86 4.75 20.44
CA ILE A 190 -6.72 3.69 19.90
C ILE A 190 -6.17 2.31 20.31
N LEU A 191 -4.85 2.11 20.19
CA LEU A 191 -4.25 0.83 20.58
C LEU A 191 -4.42 0.53 22.07
N ASP A 192 -4.14 1.51 22.92
CA ASP A 192 -4.19 1.34 24.38
C ASP A 192 -5.62 1.14 24.91
N GLU A 193 -6.59 1.87 24.35
CA GLU A 193 -7.97 1.91 24.89
C GLU A 193 -8.89 0.83 24.29
N VAL A 194 -8.64 0.42 23.04
CA VAL A 194 -9.55 -0.49 22.31
C VAL A 194 -8.85 -1.61 21.55
N GLU A 195 -7.53 -1.76 21.71
CA GLU A 195 -6.72 -2.85 21.14
C GLU A 195 -6.81 -2.96 19.61
N VAL A 196 -6.92 -1.81 18.92
CA VAL A 196 -6.90 -1.74 17.46
C VAL A 196 -5.63 -1.06 16.98
N ALA A 197 -4.85 -1.77 16.19
CA ALA A 197 -3.62 -1.22 15.61
C ALA A 197 -3.92 -0.45 14.32
N ALA A 198 -3.48 0.81 14.26
CA ALA A 198 -3.48 1.65 13.07
C ALA A 198 -2.09 2.25 12.86
N VAL A 199 -1.71 2.51 11.61
CA VAL A 199 -0.44 3.16 11.32
C VAL A 199 -0.67 4.65 11.15
N PRO A 200 0.00 5.51 11.94
CA PRO A 200 -0.18 6.96 11.85
C PRO A 200 0.37 7.54 10.55
N GLY A 201 -0.23 8.64 10.11
CA GLY A 201 0.14 9.34 8.89
C GLY A 201 1.59 9.78 8.85
N GLU A 202 2.17 10.12 9.99
CA GLU A 202 3.58 10.54 10.16
C GLU A 202 4.58 9.47 9.66
N ALA A 203 4.18 8.20 9.65
CA ALA A 203 4.99 7.12 9.06
C ALA A 203 5.11 7.24 7.51
N PHE A 204 4.24 8.04 6.89
CA PHE A 204 4.18 8.25 5.43
C PHE A 204 4.38 9.71 5.03
N GLY A 205 4.37 10.63 5.98
CA GLY A 205 4.57 12.06 5.79
C GLY A 205 3.67 12.92 6.68
N PRO A 206 2.45 13.29 6.24
CA PRO A 206 1.64 14.25 6.98
C PRO A 206 0.90 13.63 8.17
N SER A 207 0.80 14.38 9.29
CA SER A 207 -0.13 14.11 10.37
C SER A 207 -1.58 14.31 9.91
N GLY A 208 -2.52 13.78 10.69
CA GLY A 208 -3.95 13.92 10.45
C GLY A 208 -4.58 12.77 9.68
N TYR A 209 -3.85 11.68 9.49
CA TYR A 209 -4.31 10.47 8.80
C TYR A 209 -3.98 9.20 9.58
N LEU A 210 -4.76 8.15 9.38
CA LEU A 210 -4.48 6.80 9.88
C LEU A 210 -4.58 5.81 8.72
N ARG A 211 -3.67 4.83 8.65
CA ARG A 211 -3.82 3.71 7.73
C ARG A 211 -4.39 2.50 8.45
N PHE A 212 -5.49 1.97 7.94
CA PHE A 212 -6.02 0.66 8.31
C PHE A 212 -5.87 -0.32 7.16
N SER A 213 -5.65 -1.60 7.50
CA SER A 213 -5.65 -2.70 6.53
C SER A 213 -6.99 -3.43 6.61
N TYR A 214 -7.56 -3.77 5.45
CA TYR A 214 -8.72 -4.67 5.39
C TYR A 214 -8.36 -6.09 4.92
N ALA A 215 -7.08 -6.45 5.04
CA ALA A 215 -6.60 -7.83 4.84
C ALA A 215 -6.85 -8.70 6.08
N LEU A 216 -8.10 -8.67 6.58
CA LEU A 216 -8.59 -9.36 7.77
C LEU A 216 -9.91 -10.08 7.45
N GLY A 217 -10.42 -10.87 8.40
CA GLY A 217 -11.79 -11.40 8.34
C GLY A 217 -12.85 -10.29 8.37
N ASP A 218 -14.01 -10.55 7.80
CA ASP A 218 -15.11 -9.58 7.78
C ASP A 218 -15.57 -9.23 9.21
N GLU A 219 -15.63 -10.24 10.09
CA GLU A 219 -16.00 -10.08 11.51
C GLU A 219 -14.96 -9.24 12.27
N ASP A 220 -13.67 -9.47 12.04
CA ASP A 220 -12.58 -8.70 12.65
C ASP A 220 -12.62 -7.22 12.23
N ILE A 221 -12.97 -6.94 10.97
CA ILE A 221 -13.14 -5.57 10.48
C ILE A 221 -14.31 -4.89 11.19
N VAL A 222 -15.46 -5.57 11.27
CA VAL A 222 -16.65 -5.03 11.95
C VAL A 222 -16.34 -4.75 13.41
N GLU A 223 -15.76 -5.71 14.12
CA GLU A 223 -15.42 -5.57 15.54
C GLU A 223 -14.42 -4.44 15.76
N GLY A 224 -13.29 -4.45 15.02
CA GLY A 224 -12.23 -3.46 15.19
C GLY A 224 -12.71 -2.03 14.89
N ILE A 225 -13.43 -1.81 13.79
CA ILE A 225 -13.92 -0.47 13.45
C ILE A 225 -15.06 -0.03 14.38
N THR A 226 -15.87 -0.96 14.89
CA THR A 226 -16.89 -0.64 15.90
C THR A 226 -16.24 -0.15 17.20
N ARG A 227 -15.17 -0.79 17.66
CA ARG A 227 -14.40 -0.33 18.82
C ARG A 227 -13.84 1.07 18.63
N VAL A 228 -13.22 1.32 17.45
CA VAL A 228 -12.71 2.65 17.08
C VAL A 228 -13.84 3.69 17.04
N LYS A 229 -14.97 3.37 16.40
CA LYS A 229 -16.14 4.25 16.32
C LYS A 229 -16.65 4.64 17.71
N ASN A 230 -16.81 3.67 18.60
CA ASN A 230 -17.27 3.92 19.97
C ASN A 230 -16.33 4.86 20.71
N LEU A 231 -15.01 4.59 20.66
CA LEU A 231 -13.99 5.45 21.28
C LEU A 231 -14.04 6.88 20.73
N LEU A 232 -14.01 7.04 19.40
CA LEU A 232 -13.97 8.36 18.77
C LEU A 232 -15.29 9.14 18.90
N SER A 233 -16.42 8.46 19.14
CA SER A 233 -17.70 9.09 19.41
C SER A 233 -17.75 9.78 20.79
N GLU A 234 -16.81 9.47 21.69
CA GLU A 234 -16.66 10.14 22.99
C GLU A 234 -15.93 11.50 22.87
N ALA A 235 -15.42 11.87 21.68
CA ALA A 235 -14.63 13.08 21.45
C ALA A 235 -15.47 14.37 21.68
N LYS A 236 -14.97 15.26 22.55
CA LYS A 236 -15.60 16.53 22.97
C LYS A 236 -14.76 17.74 22.59
#